data_40daf18ac6a17080698578740d5133f3
#
_entry.id   40daf18ac6a17080698578740d5133f3
#
_cell.length_a   1.000
_cell.length_b   1.000
_cell.length_c   1.000
_cell.angle_alpha   90.00
_cell.angle_beta   90.00
_cell.angle_gamma   90.00
#
_symmetry.space_group_name_H-M   'P 1'
#
loop_
_entity.id
_entity.type
_entity.pdbx_description
1 polymer ?
#
loop_
_entity_poly.entity_id
_entity_poly.type
_entity_poly.pdbx_seq_one_letter_code
_entity_poly.pdbx_strand_id
1 'polypeptide(L)'
;MDFSAIRKNIRALSFDSLRTDCDNFFEGVVISAELEKLNIQLKSFLGEPVFPSKSRLPYKVQETVDGFGGIMPGQTLYYKNSGSDSIFAMLWPWQDGARTTLKIIQK
;
A
#
# COMPACT_ATOMS: atom_id res chain seq x y z
N MET A 1 15.46 5.21 2.37
CA MET A 1 14.27 4.50 1.87
C MET A 1 13.67 5.32 0.74
N ASP A 2 13.37 4.70 -0.36
CA ASP A 2 12.72 5.38 -1.46
C ASP A 2 11.69 4.49 -2.14
N PHE A 3 10.83 5.13 -2.93
CA PHE A 3 9.75 4.46 -3.66
C PHE A 3 10.30 3.46 -4.67
N SER A 4 11.38 3.78 -5.33
CA SER A 4 12.02 2.92 -6.32
C SER A 4 12.43 1.58 -5.75
N ALA A 5 13.02 1.57 -4.55
CA ALA A 5 13.46 0.36 -3.88
C ALA A 5 12.26 -0.51 -3.49
N ILE A 6 11.22 0.12 -2.96
CA ILE A 6 9.98 -0.58 -2.59
C ILE A 6 9.35 -1.20 -3.84
N ARG A 7 9.21 -0.42 -4.90
CA ARG A 7 8.62 -0.87 -6.16
C ARG A 7 9.38 -2.07 -6.74
N LYS A 8 10.69 -2.02 -6.73
CA LYS A 8 11.54 -3.09 -7.24
C LYS A 8 11.31 -4.39 -6.49
N ASN A 9 11.27 -4.33 -5.16
CA ASN A 9 11.05 -5.52 -4.34
C ASN A 9 9.65 -6.08 -4.48
N ILE A 10 8.65 -5.20 -4.54
CA ILE A 10 7.25 -5.62 -4.71
C ILE A 10 7.03 -6.27 -6.06
N ARG A 11 7.66 -5.76 -7.12
CA ARG A 11 7.54 -6.33 -8.46
C ARG A 11 8.08 -7.76 -8.56
N ALA A 12 8.92 -8.18 -7.64
CA ALA A 12 9.42 -9.56 -7.60
C ALA A 12 8.35 -10.56 -7.14
N LEU A 13 7.25 -10.08 -6.55
CA LEU A 13 6.12 -10.94 -6.18
C LEU A 13 5.30 -11.30 -7.41
N SER A 14 4.51 -12.38 -7.29
CA SER A 14 3.59 -12.80 -8.35
C SER A 14 2.30 -12.00 -8.28
N PHE A 15 1.94 -11.33 -9.37
CA PHE A 15 0.72 -10.55 -9.46
C PHE A 15 -0.30 -11.23 -10.36
N ASP A 16 -1.57 -11.19 -9.94
CA ASP A 16 -2.68 -11.61 -10.78
C ASP A 16 -2.82 -10.65 -11.97
N SER A 17 -2.65 -9.34 -11.73
CA SER A 17 -2.54 -8.35 -12.78
C SER A 17 -1.76 -7.14 -12.30
N LEU A 18 -1.06 -6.48 -13.23
CA LEU A 18 -0.40 -5.20 -12.98
C LEU A 18 -1.17 -4.14 -13.75
N ARG A 19 -1.59 -3.07 -13.06
CA ARG A 19 -2.39 -2.00 -13.67
C ARG A 19 -1.57 -0.75 -13.96
N THR A 20 -0.69 -0.37 -13.04
CA THR A 20 0.13 0.82 -13.18
C THR A 20 1.50 0.59 -12.54
N ASP A 21 2.56 1.04 -13.20
CA ASP A 21 3.91 0.93 -12.67
C ASP A 21 4.70 2.16 -13.12
N CYS A 22 4.59 3.23 -12.34
CA CYS A 22 5.18 4.53 -12.62
C CYS A 22 6.15 4.93 -11.50
N ASP A 23 6.85 6.04 -11.70
CA ASP A 23 7.87 6.51 -10.74
C ASP A 23 7.33 6.93 -9.39
N ASN A 24 6.03 7.26 -9.32
CA ASN A 24 5.40 7.72 -8.08
C ASN A 24 4.10 7.01 -7.77
N PHE A 25 3.72 6.02 -8.56
CA PHE A 25 2.46 5.29 -8.35
C PHE A 25 2.58 3.87 -8.91
N PHE A 26 2.21 2.91 -8.07
CA PHE A 26 2.17 1.49 -8.45
C PHE A 26 0.81 0.94 -8.07
N GLU A 27 0.18 0.21 -8.99
CA GLU A 27 -1.07 -0.49 -8.70
C GLU A 27 -1.04 -1.88 -9.29
N GLY A 28 -1.37 -2.88 -8.48
CA GLY A 28 -1.46 -4.26 -8.94
C GLY A 28 -2.44 -5.04 -8.10
N VAL A 29 -2.78 -6.24 -8.55
CA VAL A 29 -3.66 -7.16 -7.84
C VAL A 29 -2.88 -8.40 -7.48
N VAL A 30 -2.87 -8.76 -6.20
CA VAL A 30 -2.19 -9.95 -5.70
C VAL A 30 -3.22 -11.00 -5.28
N ILE A 31 -2.86 -12.27 -5.42
CA ILE A 31 -3.66 -13.37 -4.90
C ILE A 31 -3.35 -13.61 -3.43
N SER A 32 -4.26 -14.24 -2.72
CA SER A 32 -4.13 -14.48 -1.28
C SER A 32 -2.83 -15.20 -0.90
N ALA A 33 -2.35 -16.09 -1.75
CA ALA A 33 -1.10 -16.82 -1.50
C ALA A 33 0.12 -15.90 -1.40
N GLU A 34 0.07 -14.72 -2.00
CA GLU A 34 1.19 -13.76 -1.98
C GLU A 34 1.05 -12.68 -0.93
N LEU A 35 -0.11 -12.60 -0.28
CA LEU A 35 -0.43 -11.50 0.64
C LEU A 35 0.51 -11.44 1.83
N GLU A 36 0.87 -12.59 2.39
CA GLU A 36 1.79 -12.64 3.53
C GLU A 36 3.17 -12.08 3.16
N LYS A 37 3.69 -12.48 2.00
CA LYS A 37 4.97 -11.99 1.49
C LYS A 37 4.92 -10.48 1.25
N LEU A 38 3.81 -10.00 0.70
CA LEU A 38 3.60 -8.58 0.46
C LEU A 38 3.62 -7.79 1.77
N ASN A 39 2.91 -8.26 2.78
CA ASN A 39 2.89 -7.59 4.09
C ASN A 39 4.26 -7.55 4.74
N ILE A 40 5.03 -8.63 4.63
CA ILE A 40 6.40 -8.67 5.16
C ILE A 40 7.25 -7.59 4.48
N GLN A 41 7.16 -7.46 3.17
CA GLN A 41 7.91 -6.45 2.42
C GLN A 41 7.48 -5.03 2.82
N LEU A 42 6.19 -4.79 2.91
CA LEU A 42 5.67 -3.47 3.27
C LEU A 42 6.09 -3.07 4.69
N LYS A 43 6.02 -3.99 5.63
CA LYS A 43 6.47 -3.73 7.00
C LYS A 43 7.97 -3.45 7.07
N SER A 44 8.76 -4.14 6.26
CA SER A 44 10.20 -3.93 6.20
C SER A 44 10.56 -2.52 5.75
N PHE A 45 9.80 -1.96 4.80
CA PHE A 45 10.07 -0.63 4.28
C PHE A 45 9.34 0.48 5.04
N LEU A 46 8.11 0.23 5.48
CA LEU A 46 7.22 1.28 5.97
C LEU A 46 6.89 1.17 7.46
N GLY A 47 7.26 0.07 8.10
CA GLY A 47 6.91 -0.19 9.48
C GLY A 47 5.51 -0.78 9.61
N GLU A 48 4.97 -0.78 10.82
CA GLU A 48 3.64 -1.33 11.07
C GLU A 48 2.56 -0.50 10.37
N PRO A 49 1.44 -1.12 9.97
CA PRO A 49 0.36 -0.37 9.34
C PRO A 49 -0.21 0.68 10.30
N VAL A 50 -0.62 1.82 9.74
CA VAL A 50 -1.25 2.90 10.50
C VAL A 50 -2.78 2.79 10.50
N PHE A 51 -3.33 1.90 9.71
CA PHE A 51 -4.75 1.55 9.72
C PHE A 51 -4.88 0.05 9.41
N PRO A 52 -5.73 -0.70 10.10
CA PRO A 52 -6.65 -0.25 11.13
C PRO A 52 -5.94 0.20 12.41
N SER A 53 -6.50 1.21 13.07
CA SER A 53 -5.93 1.78 14.27
C SER A 53 -7.05 2.32 15.17
N LYS A 54 -6.78 2.38 16.47
CA LYS A 54 -7.71 2.97 17.44
C LYS A 54 -7.71 4.49 17.35
N SER A 55 -6.66 5.08 16.81
CA SER A 55 -6.51 6.52 16.68
C SER A 55 -6.92 6.99 15.29
N ARG A 56 -7.37 8.25 15.20
CA ARG A 56 -7.64 8.86 13.91
C ARG A 56 -6.34 9.07 13.14
N LEU A 57 -6.41 8.94 11.82
CA LEU A 57 -5.29 9.31 10.97
C LEU A 57 -5.07 10.83 11.03
N PRO A 58 -3.81 11.29 10.96
CA PRO A 58 -3.54 12.73 10.82
C PRO A 58 -4.29 13.28 9.61
N TYR A 59 -4.72 14.53 9.70
CA TYR A 59 -5.54 15.15 8.65
C TYR A 59 -4.91 15.06 7.26
N LYS A 60 -3.61 15.35 7.16
CA LYS A 60 -2.92 15.30 5.86
C LYS A 60 -2.86 13.89 5.27
N VAL A 61 -2.71 12.88 6.13
CA VAL A 61 -2.73 11.49 5.70
C VAL A 61 -4.11 11.13 5.20
N GLN A 62 -5.15 11.47 5.94
CA GLN A 62 -6.53 11.20 5.56
C GLN A 62 -6.89 11.90 4.25
N GLU A 63 -6.50 13.15 4.08
CA GLU A 63 -6.76 13.92 2.87
C GLU A 63 -6.12 13.27 1.64
N THR A 64 -4.86 12.84 1.76
CA THR A 64 -4.16 12.18 0.65
C THR A 64 -4.82 10.85 0.31
N VAL A 65 -5.13 10.05 1.30
CA VAL A 65 -5.78 8.74 1.12
C VAL A 65 -7.14 8.90 0.44
N ASP A 66 -7.92 9.90 0.85
CA ASP A 66 -9.22 10.18 0.25
C ASP A 66 -9.11 10.52 -1.23
N GLY A 67 -8.03 11.19 -1.63
CA GLY A 67 -7.76 11.51 -3.03
C GLY A 67 -7.48 10.28 -3.90
N PHE A 68 -7.16 9.14 -3.28
CA PHE A 68 -6.86 7.89 -3.99
C PHE A 68 -7.92 6.81 -3.74
N GLY A 69 -9.11 7.19 -3.31
CA GLY A 69 -10.22 6.25 -3.13
C GLY A 69 -10.61 6.00 -1.69
N GLY A 70 -9.85 6.53 -0.74
CA GLY A 70 -10.14 6.39 0.68
C GLY A 70 -9.70 5.08 1.28
N ILE A 71 -9.85 4.97 2.59
CA ILE A 71 -9.57 3.73 3.34
C ILE A 71 -10.79 3.42 4.21
N MET A 72 -11.22 2.17 4.21
CA MET A 72 -12.43 1.72 4.88
C MET A 72 -12.15 0.51 5.76
N PRO A 73 -13.06 0.16 6.69
CA PRO A 73 -12.91 -1.05 7.49
C PRO A 73 -12.64 -2.27 6.61
N GLY A 74 -11.73 -3.13 7.05
CA GLY A 74 -11.30 -4.30 6.29
C GLY A 74 -10.12 -4.04 5.38
N GLN A 75 -9.75 -2.78 5.19
CA GLN A 75 -8.60 -2.38 4.37
C GLN A 75 -7.40 -2.08 5.28
N THR A 76 -6.21 -1.97 4.67
CA THR A 76 -4.97 -1.72 5.41
C THR A 76 -4.24 -0.54 4.77
N LEU A 77 -3.68 0.33 5.60
CA LEU A 77 -2.86 1.44 5.15
C LEU A 77 -1.50 1.39 5.85
N TYR A 78 -0.45 1.43 5.04
CA TYR A 78 0.92 1.69 5.50
C TYR A 78 1.28 3.12 5.11
N TYR A 79 2.01 3.80 5.98
CA TYR A 79 2.41 5.17 5.73
C TYR A 79 3.75 5.44 6.39
N LYS A 80 4.63 6.13 5.67
CA LYS A 80 5.90 6.61 6.23
C LYS A 80 6.27 7.94 5.60
N ASN A 81 6.61 8.89 6.45
CA ASN A 81 7.16 10.18 6.03
C ASN A 81 8.68 10.09 6.07
N SER A 82 9.34 10.51 4.99
CA SER A 82 10.79 10.51 4.87
C SER A 82 11.24 11.89 4.39
N GLY A 83 11.26 12.86 5.31
CA GLY A 83 11.62 14.22 4.98
C GLY A 83 10.56 14.91 4.12
N SER A 84 10.93 15.25 2.88
CA SER A 84 10.01 15.92 1.94
C SER A 84 9.02 14.97 1.28
N ASP A 85 9.28 13.67 1.33
CA ASP A 85 8.45 12.68 0.66
C ASP A 85 7.67 11.83 1.65
N SER A 86 6.49 11.40 1.23
CA SER A 86 5.69 10.44 1.98
C SER A 86 5.32 9.28 1.09
N ILE A 87 5.30 8.07 1.65
CA ILE A 87 4.91 6.87 0.93
C ILE A 87 3.71 6.25 1.61
N PHE A 88 2.69 5.94 0.80
CA PHE A 88 1.45 5.31 1.25
C PHE A 88 1.31 3.99 0.52
N ALA A 89 0.94 2.93 1.24
CA ALA A 89 0.59 1.66 0.63
C ALA A 89 -0.78 1.24 1.14
N MET A 90 -1.71 1.03 0.22
CA MET A 90 -3.08 0.65 0.56
C MET A 90 -3.37 -0.75 0.06
N LEU A 91 -3.98 -1.56 0.91
CA LEU A 91 -4.42 -2.91 0.58
C LEU A 91 -5.95 -2.96 0.65
N TRP A 92 -6.57 -3.24 -0.48
CA TRP A 92 -8.03 -3.32 -0.62
C TRP A 92 -8.42 -4.76 -0.95
N PRO A 93 -8.78 -5.60 0.05
CA PRO A 93 -9.25 -6.96 -0.22
C PRO A 93 -10.54 -6.95 -1.05
N TRP A 94 -10.61 -7.88 -2.01
CA TRP A 94 -11.82 -8.05 -2.81
C TRP A 94 -12.85 -8.89 -2.05
N GLN A 95 -14.11 -8.80 -2.45
CA GLN A 95 -15.19 -9.57 -1.84
C GLN A 95 -15.06 -11.07 -2.12
N ASP A 96 -14.30 -11.46 -3.16
CA ASP A 96 -14.09 -12.87 -3.48
C ASP A 96 -13.20 -13.61 -2.46
N GLY A 97 -12.54 -12.86 -1.57
CA GLY A 97 -11.64 -13.43 -0.57
C GLY A 97 -10.35 -14.00 -1.14
N ALA A 98 -10.10 -13.83 -2.44
CA ALA A 98 -8.97 -14.43 -3.13
C ALA A 98 -7.98 -13.40 -3.67
N ARG A 99 -8.40 -12.15 -3.83
CA ARG A 99 -7.58 -11.09 -4.42
C ARG A 99 -7.57 -9.85 -3.55
N THR A 100 -6.48 -9.09 -3.66
CA THR A 100 -6.32 -7.81 -2.96
C THR A 100 -5.67 -6.82 -3.93
N THR A 101 -6.27 -5.63 -4.05
CA THR A 101 -5.64 -4.53 -4.79
C THR A 101 -4.61 -3.86 -3.91
N LEU A 102 -3.41 -3.67 -4.44
CA LEU A 102 -2.33 -2.93 -3.81
C LEU A 102 -2.14 -1.63 -4.56
N LYS A 103 -2.11 -0.52 -3.83
CA LYS A 103 -1.70 0.79 -4.36
C LYS A 103 -0.56 1.31 -3.51
N ILE A 104 0.55 1.70 -4.15
CA ILE A 104 1.67 2.36 -3.48
C ILE A 104 1.85 3.71 -4.13
N ILE A 105 1.86 4.77 -3.33
CA ILE A 105 1.86 6.14 -3.79
C ILE A 105 2.98 6.90 -3.10
N GLN A 106 3.74 7.68 -3.86
CA GLN A 106 4.69 8.64 -3.34
C GLN A 106 4.15 10.04 -3.53
N LYS A 107 4.15 10.80 -2.46
CA LYS A 107 3.69 12.20 -2.46
C LYS A 107 4.76 13.13 -1.93
#